data_d48e0b0b2f9c12cdfbc59e5c13c2357b
#
_entry.id   d48e0b0b2f9c12cdfbc59e5c13c2357b
#
_cell.length_a   1.000
_cell.length_b   1.000
_cell.length_c   1.000
_cell.angle_alpha   90.00
_cell.angle_beta   90.00
_cell.angle_gamma   90.00
#
_symmetry.space_group_name_H-M   'P 1'
#
loop_
_entity.id
_entity.type
_entity.pdbx_description
1 polymer ?
#
loop_
_entity_poly.entity_id
_entity_poly.type
_entity_poly.pdbx_seq_one_letter_code
_entity_poly.pdbx_strand_id
1 'polypeptide(L)'
;MLTNQECEAMNSFKKDTLMAALGMTFVPTDDDCAVVEMLISTATRQHMGIVHGGAYLALAETAAGAGSLHVAGMDAKVCGIQVSGNHVMMSPTEGKVIGYATLVSAGHTIHVWNVDVKDEEGNVLSTARVVNRVQIENKE
;
A
#
# COMPACT_ATOMS: atom_id res chain seq x y z
N MET A 1 -11.23 -3.09 5.99
CA MET A 1 -10.40 -4.33 6.03
C MET A 1 -9.43 -4.30 7.20
N LEU A 2 -8.45 -3.40 7.21
CA LEU A 2 -7.47 -3.38 8.32
C LEU A 2 -8.14 -2.93 9.62
N THR A 3 -7.88 -3.68 10.69
CA THR A 3 -8.37 -3.35 12.02
C THR A 3 -7.49 -2.29 12.69
N ASN A 4 -8.00 -1.63 13.74
CA ASN A 4 -7.22 -0.71 14.57
C ASN A 4 -5.95 -1.39 15.09
N GLN A 5 -6.06 -2.62 15.58
CA GLN A 5 -4.95 -3.37 16.14
C GLN A 5 -3.88 -3.70 15.09
N GLU A 6 -4.31 -4.11 13.89
CA GLU A 6 -3.40 -4.38 12.78
C GLU A 6 -2.65 -3.11 12.35
N CYS A 7 -3.36 -1.99 12.24
CA CYS A 7 -2.75 -0.71 11.90
C CYS A 7 -1.75 -0.23 12.96
N GLU A 8 -2.09 -0.37 14.24
CA GLU A 8 -1.14 -0.06 15.32
C GLU A 8 0.13 -0.88 15.21
N ALA A 9 0.02 -2.19 14.96
CA ALA A 9 1.16 -3.06 14.78
C ALA A 9 2.02 -2.63 13.58
N MET A 10 1.40 -2.43 12.41
CA MET A 10 2.12 -2.04 11.20
C MET A 10 2.74 -0.65 11.32
N ASN A 11 2.06 0.31 11.94
CA ASN A 11 2.61 1.64 12.18
C ASN A 11 3.77 1.61 13.19
N SER A 12 3.81 0.63 14.08
CA SER A 12 4.90 0.50 15.05
C SER A 12 6.16 -0.13 14.44
N PHE A 13 6.03 -1.15 13.57
CA PHE A 13 7.20 -1.82 13.01
C PHE A 13 7.72 -1.20 11.70
N LYS A 14 7.10 -0.13 11.21
CA LYS A 14 7.60 0.56 10.01
C LYS A 14 8.85 1.41 10.26
N LYS A 15 9.22 1.64 11.53
CA LYS A 15 10.39 2.42 11.90
C LYS A 15 11.65 1.89 11.20
N ASP A 16 12.48 2.79 10.67
CA ASP A 16 13.70 2.48 9.93
C ASP A 16 13.46 1.66 8.65
N THR A 17 12.28 1.82 8.05
CA THR A 17 11.92 1.18 6.79
C THR A 17 11.59 2.21 5.72
N LEU A 18 11.44 1.74 4.47
CA LEU A 18 11.01 2.57 3.35
C LEU A 18 9.65 3.23 3.63
N MET A 19 8.73 2.51 4.29
CA MET A 19 7.40 3.04 4.59
C MET A 19 7.48 4.30 5.46
N ALA A 20 8.32 4.27 6.50
CA ALA A 20 8.54 5.44 7.35
C ALA A 20 9.24 6.57 6.58
N ALA A 21 10.25 6.23 5.78
CA ALA A 21 10.99 7.22 4.97
C ALA A 21 10.09 7.97 3.99
N LEU A 22 9.11 7.31 3.41
CA LEU A 22 8.16 7.91 2.47
C LEU A 22 6.91 8.49 3.16
N GLY A 23 6.85 8.48 4.48
CA GLY A 23 5.73 9.07 5.23
C GLY A 23 4.43 8.31 5.08
N MET A 24 4.48 6.99 5.03
CA MET A 24 3.29 6.13 4.93
C MET A 24 2.67 5.87 6.29
N THR A 25 1.33 5.84 6.34
CA THR A 25 0.55 5.52 7.53
C THR A 25 -0.55 4.55 7.16
N PHE A 26 -0.66 3.45 7.92
CA PHE A 26 -1.71 2.45 7.75
C PHE A 26 -2.99 2.93 8.45
N VAL A 27 -4.12 2.86 7.75
CA VAL A 27 -5.38 3.45 8.19
C VAL A 27 -6.43 2.36 8.36
N PRO A 28 -7.05 2.23 9.53
CA PRO A 28 -8.14 1.26 9.73
C PRO A 28 -9.38 1.69 8.95
N THR A 29 -10.07 0.73 8.34
CA THR A 29 -11.34 0.98 7.64
C THR A 29 -12.29 -0.18 7.84
N ASP A 30 -13.60 0.10 7.72
CA ASP A 30 -14.64 -0.92 7.65
C ASP A 30 -14.91 -1.36 6.21
N ASP A 31 -14.34 -0.65 5.23
CA ASP A 31 -14.47 -0.97 3.82
C ASP A 31 -13.66 -2.22 3.46
N ASP A 32 -14.00 -2.82 2.33
CA ASP A 32 -13.41 -4.08 1.84
C ASP A 32 -12.09 -3.85 1.09
N CYS A 33 -11.26 -2.95 1.62
CA CYS A 33 -9.95 -2.62 1.06
C CYS A 33 -8.95 -2.28 2.17
N ALA A 34 -7.68 -2.50 1.89
CA ALA A 34 -6.58 -2.04 2.75
C ALA A 34 -6.19 -0.62 2.33
N VAL A 35 -6.08 0.27 3.30
CA VAL A 35 -5.82 1.69 3.04
C VAL A 35 -4.50 2.12 3.67
N VAL A 36 -3.66 2.76 2.87
CA VAL A 36 -2.39 3.35 3.30
C VAL A 36 -2.30 4.77 2.75
N GLU A 37 -2.01 5.72 3.62
CA GLU A 37 -1.77 7.10 3.23
C GLU A 37 -0.27 7.36 3.07
N MET A 38 0.10 8.27 2.17
CA MET A 38 1.49 8.68 1.98
C MET A 38 1.56 10.19 1.82
N LEU A 39 2.44 10.84 2.59
CA LEU A 39 2.63 12.29 2.50
C LEU A 39 3.29 12.68 1.18
N ILE A 40 2.85 13.80 0.61
CA ILE A 40 3.54 14.45 -0.49
C ILE A 40 4.62 15.33 0.14
N SER A 41 5.88 14.95 -0.06
CA SER A 41 7.02 15.57 0.63
C SER A 41 8.26 15.56 -0.28
N THR A 42 9.36 16.09 0.21
CA THR A 42 10.65 16.00 -0.49
C THR A 42 11.10 14.56 -0.74
N ALA A 43 10.63 13.61 0.09
CA ALA A 43 10.96 12.19 -0.06
C ALA A 43 10.15 11.51 -1.17
N THR A 44 9.00 12.08 -1.58
CA THR A 44 8.08 11.45 -2.53
C THR A 44 7.88 12.23 -3.82
N ARG A 45 8.35 13.48 -3.88
CA ARG A 45 8.22 14.33 -5.08
C ARG A 45 9.29 14.01 -6.12
N GLN A 46 8.94 14.20 -7.37
CA GLN A 46 9.89 14.37 -8.45
C GLN A 46 10.15 15.87 -8.68
N HIS A 47 10.99 16.23 -9.66
CA HIS A 47 11.47 17.62 -9.82
C HIS A 47 10.39 18.68 -10.13
N MET A 48 9.23 18.29 -10.64
CA MET A 48 8.09 19.21 -10.85
C MET A 48 7.24 19.43 -9.61
N GLY A 49 7.57 18.79 -8.49
CA GLY A 49 6.86 18.93 -7.22
C GLY A 49 5.70 17.96 -7.02
N ILE A 50 5.31 17.22 -8.05
CA ILE A 50 4.28 16.19 -7.97
C ILE A 50 4.88 14.87 -7.48
N VAL A 51 4.03 13.92 -7.11
CA VAL A 51 4.49 12.62 -6.64
C VAL A 51 5.22 11.86 -7.74
N HIS A 52 6.38 11.31 -7.40
CA HIS A 52 7.17 10.48 -8.29
C HIS A 52 6.45 9.16 -8.56
N GLY A 53 6.48 8.68 -9.81
CA GLY A 53 5.84 7.42 -10.19
C GLY A 53 6.32 6.21 -9.39
N GLY A 54 7.61 6.17 -9.05
CA GLY A 54 8.16 5.13 -8.19
C GLY A 54 7.58 5.14 -6.77
N ALA A 55 7.24 6.32 -6.24
CA ALA A 55 6.58 6.44 -4.93
C ALA A 55 5.15 5.88 -4.98
N TYR A 56 4.42 6.07 -6.07
CA TYR A 56 3.12 5.42 -6.27
C TYR A 56 3.24 3.90 -6.24
N LEU A 57 4.23 3.34 -6.92
CA LEU A 57 4.42 1.89 -6.95
C LEU A 57 4.81 1.35 -5.58
N ALA A 58 5.64 2.07 -4.82
CA ALA A 58 5.98 1.71 -3.46
C ALA A 58 4.74 1.72 -2.55
N LEU A 59 3.87 2.72 -2.69
CA LEU A 59 2.62 2.81 -1.94
C LEU A 59 1.67 1.67 -2.30
N ALA A 60 1.55 1.36 -3.60
CA ALA A 60 0.70 0.26 -4.07
C ALA A 60 1.16 -1.08 -3.50
N GLU A 61 2.46 -1.37 -3.56
CA GLU A 61 3.00 -2.61 -3.01
C GLU A 61 2.81 -2.68 -1.50
N THR A 62 2.96 -1.56 -0.80
CA THR A 62 2.76 -1.49 0.66
C THR A 62 1.30 -1.75 1.04
N ALA A 63 0.36 -1.12 0.34
CA ALA A 63 -1.07 -1.31 0.61
C ALA A 63 -1.51 -2.76 0.35
N ALA A 64 -1.07 -3.35 -0.77
CA ALA A 64 -1.33 -4.75 -1.09
C ALA A 64 -0.68 -5.69 -0.07
N GLY A 65 0.54 -5.37 0.38
CA GLY A 65 1.23 -6.15 1.42
C GLY A 65 0.46 -6.14 2.74
N ALA A 66 -0.05 -4.99 3.15
CA ALA A 66 -0.88 -4.87 4.34
C ALA A 66 -2.17 -5.71 4.21
N GLY A 67 -2.81 -5.64 3.05
CA GLY A 67 -3.99 -6.47 2.77
C GLY A 67 -3.69 -7.96 2.85
N SER A 68 -2.56 -8.39 2.29
CA SER A 68 -2.15 -9.79 2.36
C SER A 68 -1.85 -10.26 3.80
N LEU A 69 -1.25 -9.41 4.62
CA LEU A 69 -1.08 -9.71 6.06
C LEU A 69 -2.42 -9.88 6.78
N HIS A 70 -3.39 -9.02 6.45
CA HIS A 70 -4.74 -9.15 7.00
C HIS A 70 -5.38 -10.49 6.61
N VAL A 71 -5.30 -10.87 5.34
CA VAL A 71 -5.93 -12.08 4.82
C VAL A 71 -5.24 -13.35 5.33
N ALA A 72 -3.91 -13.37 5.33
CA ALA A 72 -3.11 -14.55 5.67
C ALA A 72 -2.78 -14.66 7.16
N GLY A 73 -2.88 -13.55 7.90
CA GLY A 73 -2.47 -13.44 9.30
C GLY A 73 -1.18 -12.66 9.44
N MET A 74 -1.06 -11.93 10.54
CA MET A 74 0.07 -11.02 10.79
C MET A 74 1.42 -11.73 10.93
N ASP A 75 1.41 -13.05 11.17
CA ASP A 75 2.62 -13.88 11.24
C ASP A 75 3.08 -14.39 9.86
N ALA A 76 2.30 -14.18 8.82
CA ALA A 76 2.68 -14.61 7.48
C ALA A 76 3.85 -13.79 6.95
N LYS A 77 4.65 -14.41 6.09
CA LYS A 77 5.69 -13.71 5.31
C LYS A 77 5.10 -13.32 3.97
N VAL A 78 5.09 -12.03 3.68
CA VAL A 78 4.54 -11.48 2.44
C VAL A 78 5.63 -10.73 1.70
N CYS A 79 5.83 -11.09 0.42
CA CYS A 79 6.76 -10.40 -0.46
C CYS A 79 6.07 -10.05 -1.77
N GLY A 80 6.16 -8.80 -2.20
CA GLY A 80 5.75 -8.42 -3.54
C GLY A 80 6.69 -9.06 -4.57
N ILE A 81 6.12 -9.74 -5.57
CA ILE A 81 6.91 -10.33 -6.64
C ILE A 81 6.68 -9.64 -7.98
N GLN A 82 5.66 -8.79 -8.06
CA GLN A 82 5.39 -8.01 -9.26
C GLN A 82 4.53 -6.82 -8.86
N VAL A 83 4.89 -5.64 -9.36
CA VAL A 83 4.05 -4.44 -9.29
C VAL A 83 4.14 -3.74 -10.64
N SER A 84 2.98 -3.36 -11.17
CA SER A 84 2.90 -2.57 -12.40
C SER A 84 1.72 -1.61 -12.29
N GLY A 85 1.87 -0.44 -12.90
CA GLY A 85 0.82 0.55 -12.80
C GLY A 85 0.88 1.60 -13.88
N ASN A 86 -0.19 2.36 -13.96
CA ASN A 86 -0.34 3.51 -14.84
C ASN A 86 -0.66 4.74 -13.99
N HIS A 87 0.15 5.77 -14.13
CA HIS A 87 -0.05 7.05 -13.46
C HIS A 87 -0.86 7.93 -14.41
N VAL A 88 -2.12 8.18 -14.10
CA VAL A 88 -3.10 8.70 -15.06
C VAL A 88 -3.41 10.18 -14.87
N MET A 89 -2.98 10.76 -13.75
CA MET A 89 -3.20 12.17 -13.42
C MET A 89 -2.07 12.68 -12.53
N MET A 90 -1.65 13.92 -12.74
CA MET A 90 -0.66 14.57 -11.87
C MET A 90 -1.24 14.78 -10.49
N SER A 91 -0.43 14.54 -9.45
CA SER A 91 -0.84 14.79 -8.08
C SER A 91 -0.79 16.28 -7.74
N PRO A 92 -1.46 16.70 -6.64
CA PRO A 92 -1.10 17.95 -5.98
C PRO A 92 0.38 17.94 -5.54
N THR A 93 0.88 19.13 -5.19
CA THR A 93 2.27 19.29 -4.72
C THR A 93 2.38 19.27 -3.20
N GLU A 94 1.27 19.23 -2.50
CA GLU A 94 1.18 19.22 -1.03
C GLU A 94 0.04 18.31 -0.58
N GLY A 95 0.05 17.93 0.70
CA GLY A 95 -0.96 17.08 1.30
C GLY A 95 -0.55 15.62 1.28
N LYS A 96 -1.47 14.76 0.92
CA LYS A 96 -1.24 13.31 0.90
C LYS A 96 -1.96 12.65 -0.24
N VAL A 97 -1.50 11.45 -0.59
CA VAL A 97 -2.19 10.53 -1.49
C VAL A 97 -2.56 9.27 -0.72
N ILE A 98 -3.61 8.59 -1.14
CA ILE A 98 -4.17 7.45 -0.42
C ILE A 98 -4.25 6.25 -1.36
N GLY A 99 -3.63 5.14 -0.97
CA GLY A 99 -3.71 3.87 -1.68
C GLY A 99 -4.82 3.00 -1.12
N TYR A 100 -5.65 2.46 -2.02
CA TYR A 100 -6.76 1.55 -1.70
C TYR A 100 -6.51 0.22 -2.39
N ALA A 101 -6.16 -0.80 -1.63
CA ALA A 101 -5.88 -2.14 -2.17
C ALA A 101 -7.12 -3.02 -2.05
N THR A 102 -7.59 -3.52 -3.18
CA THR A 102 -8.74 -4.41 -3.29
C THR A 102 -8.27 -5.79 -3.75
N LEU A 103 -8.68 -6.82 -3.04
CA LEU A 103 -8.28 -8.20 -3.34
C LEU A 103 -8.97 -8.69 -4.61
N VAL A 104 -8.17 -9.21 -5.55
CA VAL A 104 -8.66 -9.88 -6.76
C VAL A 104 -8.74 -11.38 -6.54
N SER A 105 -7.67 -11.97 -5.97
CA SER A 105 -7.59 -13.41 -5.75
C SER A 105 -6.63 -13.71 -4.61
N ALA A 106 -7.02 -14.63 -3.73
CA ALA A 106 -6.18 -15.13 -2.65
C ALA A 106 -6.04 -16.64 -2.79
N GLY A 107 -4.90 -17.07 -3.36
CA GLY A 107 -4.51 -18.47 -3.40
C GLY A 107 -3.71 -18.87 -2.17
N HIS A 108 -3.23 -20.11 -2.11
CA HIS A 108 -2.42 -20.60 -1.00
C HIS A 108 -1.09 -19.86 -0.84
N THR A 109 -0.47 -19.50 -1.97
CA THR A 109 0.87 -18.90 -1.98
C THR A 109 0.93 -17.58 -2.74
N ILE A 110 -0.10 -17.24 -3.50
CA ILE A 110 -0.14 -16.04 -4.35
C ILE A 110 -1.42 -15.26 -4.07
N HIS A 111 -1.25 -13.98 -3.77
CA HIS A 111 -2.35 -13.02 -3.73
C HIS A 111 -2.20 -12.02 -4.87
N VAL A 112 -3.31 -11.66 -5.49
CA VAL A 112 -3.38 -10.64 -6.54
C VAL A 112 -4.27 -9.49 -6.07
N TRP A 113 -3.76 -8.29 -6.18
CA TRP A 113 -4.42 -7.06 -5.72
C TRP A 113 -4.53 -6.02 -6.84
N ASN A 114 -5.61 -5.27 -6.83
CA ASN A 114 -5.68 -3.97 -7.51
C ASN A 114 -5.47 -2.87 -6.49
N VAL A 115 -4.68 -1.86 -6.82
CA VAL A 115 -4.49 -0.70 -5.95
C VAL A 115 -4.73 0.57 -6.74
N ASP A 116 -5.72 1.35 -6.31
CA ASP A 116 -5.93 2.70 -6.81
C ASP A 116 -5.33 3.69 -5.82
N VAL A 117 -4.59 4.66 -6.33
CA VAL A 117 -4.07 5.77 -5.52
C VAL A 117 -4.85 7.01 -5.89
N LYS A 118 -5.42 7.66 -4.88
CA LYS A 118 -6.26 8.84 -5.04
C LYS A 118 -5.70 10.02 -4.28
N ASP A 119 -6.06 11.24 -4.72
CA ASP A 119 -5.83 12.44 -3.93
C ASP A 119 -6.91 12.57 -2.84
N GLU A 120 -6.81 13.64 -2.03
CA GLU A 120 -7.76 13.88 -0.93
C GLU A 120 -9.17 14.23 -1.44
N GLU A 121 -9.32 14.60 -2.70
CA GLU A 121 -10.61 14.87 -3.33
C GLU A 121 -11.23 13.64 -4.00
N GLY A 122 -10.53 12.49 -3.97
CA GLY A 122 -11.00 11.23 -4.53
C GLY A 122 -10.69 11.02 -6.02
N ASN A 123 -9.87 11.88 -6.62
CA ASN A 123 -9.43 11.68 -8.01
C ASN A 123 -8.41 10.56 -8.09
N VAL A 124 -8.59 9.63 -9.03
CA VAL A 124 -7.61 8.56 -9.27
C VAL A 124 -6.38 9.15 -9.94
N LEU A 125 -5.23 9.01 -9.27
CA LEU A 125 -3.93 9.47 -9.77
C LEU A 125 -3.12 8.34 -10.38
N SER A 126 -3.27 7.13 -9.84
CA SER A 126 -2.55 5.95 -10.30
C SER A 126 -3.40 4.70 -10.05
N THR A 127 -3.26 3.72 -10.91
CA THR A 127 -3.89 2.41 -10.75
C THR A 127 -2.84 1.34 -11.00
N ALA A 128 -2.79 0.33 -10.12
CA ALA A 128 -1.72 -0.67 -10.14
C ALA A 128 -2.26 -2.06 -9.90
N ARG A 129 -1.52 -3.03 -10.39
CA ARG A 129 -1.68 -4.45 -10.09
C ARG A 129 -0.48 -4.88 -9.28
N VAL A 130 -0.72 -5.56 -8.14
CA VAL A 130 0.32 -6.11 -7.27
C VAL A 130 0.10 -7.60 -7.11
N VAL A 131 1.18 -8.36 -7.25
CA VAL A 131 1.17 -9.81 -6.99
C VAL A 131 2.11 -10.07 -5.81
N ASN A 132 1.59 -10.70 -4.78
CA ASN A 132 2.35 -11.06 -3.58
C ASN A 132 2.52 -12.57 -3.48
N ARG A 133 3.73 -12.98 -3.09
CA ARG A 133 3.96 -14.31 -2.57
C ARG A 133 3.67 -14.29 -1.07
N VAL A 134 2.91 -15.26 -0.62
CA VAL A 134 2.52 -15.39 0.78
C VAL A 134 2.97 -16.75 1.31
N GLN A 135 3.68 -16.74 2.43
CA GLN A 135 4.13 -17.95 3.10
C GLN A 135 3.61 -17.94 4.54
N ILE A 136 2.76 -18.90 4.84
CA ILE A 136 2.23 -19.08 6.19
C ILE A 136 3.15 -20.06 6.90
N GLU A 137 3.64 -19.67 8.10
CA GLU A 137 4.46 -20.56 8.90
C GLU A 137 3.57 -21.64 9.53
N ASN A 138 3.91 -22.93 9.23
CA ASN A 138 3.34 -24.04 9.98
C ASN A 138 4.06 -24.11 11.32
N LYS A 139 3.34 -23.76 12.38
CA LYS A 139 3.78 -24.04 13.75
C LYS A 139 3.37 -25.47 14.09
N GLU A 140 4.28 -26.37 13.93
CA GLU A 140 4.14 -27.72 14.50
C GLU A 140 4.69 -27.74 15.92
#